data_4ecb9ac1ac020e1e574d84dd5ee806d4
#
_entry.id   4ecb9ac1ac020e1e574d84dd5ee806d4
#
_cell.length_a   1.000
_cell.length_b   1.000
_cell.length_c   1.000
_cell.angle_alpha   90.00
_cell.angle_beta   90.00
_cell.angle_gamma   90.00
#
_symmetry.space_group_name_H-M   'P 1'
#
loop_
_entity.id
_entity.type
_entity.pdbx_description
1 polymer ?
#
loop_
_entity_poly.entity_id
_entity_poly.type
_entity_poly.pdbx_seq_one_letter_code
_entity_poly.pdbx_strand_id
1 'polypeptide(L)'
;MEQKTKLLFAVLLILITGGRAVSFGAALSVAAGTRGPNRETAAAELKVPRSVFFREVSGRGLIVKTWINSVGPFNFAIDTGAGATLLSPGVAEEARVTIKNGRADSIAGLSGTRVSARDASLQSLAIGDRENYLPAKGTVLVISGLPGDLDGVLDPTEAFSPLGYVIDVPQRELSAFDPLTAPIRMNEQPAEGAVVTWLREGRGRRPFVMLDNGDRALIDTGSSLGLAIRDPGSNDRKVPASAVRDVGGGQISTRRVAASTIAIGALTLRRIPTDLVSGTEAGAPVLLGLTALRPFRLKFDPVHHLIEIALMRSPN
;
A
#
# COMPACT_ATOMS: atom_id res chain seq x y z
N MET A 1 2.84 8.20 38.67
CA MET A 1 1.86 7.69 37.71
C MET A 1 2.45 7.90 36.31
N GLU A 2 3.16 6.88 35.82
CA GLU A 2 3.75 6.91 34.46
C GLU A 2 2.64 6.80 33.44
N GLN A 3 2.44 7.87 32.68
CA GLN A 3 1.65 7.81 31.45
C GLN A 3 2.42 6.93 30.44
N LYS A 4 2.01 5.67 30.32
CA LYS A 4 2.44 4.82 29.21
C LYS A 4 1.92 5.45 27.91
N THR A 5 2.76 6.21 27.25
CA THR A 5 2.54 6.70 25.90
C THR A 5 2.34 5.47 25.02
N LYS A 6 1.09 5.20 24.66
CA LYS A 6 0.79 4.18 23.64
C LYS A 6 1.35 4.71 22.32
N LEU A 7 2.51 4.21 21.95
CA LEU A 7 3.12 4.48 20.66
C LEU A 7 2.22 3.83 19.61
N LEU A 8 1.29 4.58 19.06
CA LEU A 8 0.45 4.16 17.94
C LEU A 8 1.27 4.45 16.69
N PHE A 9 1.80 3.42 16.05
CA PHE A 9 2.38 3.56 14.73
C PHE A 9 1.24 3.60 13.72
N ALA A 10 1.17 4.66 12.97
CA ALA A 10 0.24 4.78 11.86
C ALA A 10 0.84 5.66 10.77
N VAL A 11 0.51 5.28 9.57
CA VAL A 11 0.59 6.05 8.34
C VAL A 11 1.97 6.10 7.70
N LEU A 12 2.15 5.20 6.76
CA LEU A 12 3.21 5.25 5.78
C LEU A 12 2.66 5.90 4.49
N LEU A 13 2.54 7.20 4.45
CA LEU A 13 2.26 7.92 3.20
C LEU A 13 3.58 8.37 2.60
N ILE A 14 3.94 7.85 1.42
CA ILE A 14 5.14 8.23 0.71
C ILE A 14 4.78 9.19 -0.42
N LEU A 15 5.19 10.44 -0.30
CA LEU A 15 5.18 11.40 -1.38
C LEU A 15 6.57 11.42 -2.04
N ILE A 16 6.70 10.84 -3.21
CA ILE A 16 7.93 10.91 -4.00
C ILE A 16 7.93 12.26 -4.70
N THR A 17 8.70 13.22 -4.19
CA THR A 17 8.92 14.53 -4.80
C THR A 17 10.32 14.59 -5.41
N GLY A 18 10.46 14.04 -6.59
CA GLY A 18 11.69 14.12 -7.35
C GLY A 18 11.39 13.81 -8.81
N GLY A 19 11.47 14.84 -9.66
CA GLY A 19 11.15 14.72 -11.07
C GLY A 19 12.13 13.85 -11.83
N ARG A 20 11.91 12.54 -11.86
CA ARG A 20 12.31 11.70 -12.98
C ARG A 20 11.29 10.57 -13.12
N ALA A 21 10.52 10.67 -14.19
CA ALA A 21 9.73 9.56 -14.68
C ALA A 21 10.67 8.39 -15.00
N VAL A 22 10.59 7.32 -14.22
CA VAL A 22 11.08 6.03 -14.69
C VAL A 22 10.09 5.60 -15.77
N SER A 23 10.44 5.91 -17.02
CA SER A 23 9.71 5.40 -18.18
C SER A 23 9.97 3.90 -18.26
N PHE A 24 9.06 3.09 -17.82
CA PHE A 24 8.92 1.75 -18.37
C PHE A 24 8.31 1.89 -19.76
N GLY A 25 9.16 2.25 -20.72
CA GLY A 25 8.87 2.18 -22.13
C GLY A 25 8.91 0.73 -22.55
N ALA A 26 7.77 0.07 -22.60
CA ALA A 26 7.59 -0.98 -23.57
C ALA A 26 7.54 -0.28 -24.92
N ALA A 27 8.68 -0.15 -25.58
CA ALA A 27 8.78 0.29 -26.94
C ALA A 27 8.16 -0.80 -27.82
N LEU A 28 6.89 -0.65 -28.16
CA LEU A 28 6.32 -1.29 -29.33
C LEU A 28 6.94 -0.62 -30.56
N SER A 29 8.07 -1.12 -30.98
CA SER A 29 8.64 -0.82 -32.29
C SER A 29 7.79 -1.55 -33.33
N VAL A 30 6.92 -0.81 -34.02
CA VAL A 30 6.30 -1.28 -35.24
C VAL A 30 7.33 -1.13 -36.35
N ALA A 31 8.10 -2.17 -36.59
CA ALA A 31 8.87 -2.36 -37.80
C ALA A 31 7.98 -3.03 -38.83
N ALA A 32 7.53 -2.30 -39.82
CA ALA A 32 6.96 -2.87 -41.03
C ALA A 32 8.08 -3.51 -41.86
N GLY A 33 7.90 -4.80 -42.19
CA GLY A 33 8.69 -5.40 -43.26
C GLY A 33 9.10 -6.84 -43.03
N THR A 34 8.56 -7.72 -43.91
CA THR A 34 8.96 -9.07 -44.27
C THR A 34 8.47 -10.22 -43.41
N ARG A 35 7.50 -10.95 -44.00
CA ARG A 35 7.03 -12.28 -43.56
C ARG A 35 8.16 -13.30 -43.58
N GLY A 36 8.62 -13.68 -42.41
CA GLY A 36 9.37 -14.91 -42.14
C GLY A 36 8.52 -15.81 -41.25
N PRO A 37 8.75 -17.16 -41.24
CA PRO A 37 7.83 -18.14 -40.69
C PRO A 37 7.64 -17.95 -39.17
N ASN A 38 6.39 -18.11 -38.75
CA ASN A 38 5.88 -18.10 -37.38
C ASN A 38 6.91 -18.60 -36.33
N ARG A 39 7.53 -17.68 -35.64
CA ARG A 39 7.93 -17.91 -34.26
C ARG A 39 6.75 -17.43 -33.40
N GLU A 40 5.87 -18.32 -33.06
CA GLU A 40 5.04 -18.18 -31.87
C GLU A 40 6.00 -17.93 -30.71
N THR A 41 6.21 -16.67 -30.37
CA THR A 41 6.74 -16.29 -29.05
C THR A 41 5.65 -16.72 -28.08
N ALA A 42 5.78 -17.94 -27.54
CA ALA A 42 4.99 -18.36 -26.39
C ALA A 42 5.13 -17.24 -25.37
N ALA A 43 4.05 -16.48 -25.16
CA ALA A 43 3.97 -15.53 -24.06
C ALA A 43 4.27 -16.35 -22.80
N ALA A 44 5.38 -16.05 -22.14
CA ALA A 44 5.75 -16.74 -20.92
C ALA A 44 4.56 -16.59 -19.95
N GLU A 45 3.93 -17.71 -19.63
CA GLU A 45 2.77 -17.73 -18.74
C GLU A 45 3.17 -17.07 -17.43
N LEU A 46 2.47 -15.98 -17.07
CA LEU A 46 2.78 -15.22 -15.88
C LEU A 46 2.41 -16.06 -14.67
N LYS A 47 3.41 -16.58 -13.97
CA LYS A 47 3.19 -17.42 -12.80
C LYS A 47 2.57 -16.60 -11.66
N VAL A 48 1.33 -16.93 -11.29
CA VAL A 48 0.66 -16.35 -10.13
C VAL A 48 1.28 -16.91 -8.85
N PRO A 49 1.77 -16.06 -7.92
CA PRO A 49 2.27 -16.52 -6.63
C PRO A 49 1.18 -17.22 -5.81
N ARG A 50 1.59 -18.15 -4.96
CA ARG A 50 0.70 -18.79 -4.00
C ARG A 50 0.21 -17.80 -2.96
N SER A 51 -1.00 -18.00 -2.45
CA SER A 51 -1.51 -17.24 -1.29
C SER A 51 -0.63 -17.45 -0.07
N VAL A 52 -0.53 -16.43 0.77
CA VAL A 52 0.25 -16.44 2.01
C VAL A 52 -0.54 -15.82 3.14
N PHE A 53 -0.29 -16.28 4.36
CA PHE A 53 -0.89 -15.68 5.54
C PHE A 53 -0.02 -14.55 6.09
N PHE A 54 -0.69 -13.49 6.55
CA PHE A 54 -0.07 -12.42 7.30
C PHE A 54 -0.55 -12.40 8.75
N ARG A 55 0.12 -11.65 9.59
CA ARG A 55 -0.29 -11.40 10.97
C ARG A 55 -0.63 -9.93 11.14
N GLU A 56 -1.74 -9.62 11.78
CA GLU A 56 -1.99 -8.27 12.26
C GLU A 56 -1.24 -8.08 13.57
N VAL A 57 -0.36 -7.07 13.63
CA VAL A 57 0.43 -6.74 14.81
C VAL A 57 0.08 -5.33 15.25
N SER A 58 -0.34 -5.19 16.50
CA SER A 58 -0.72 -3.89 17.06
C SER A 58 0.40 -2.87 16.89
N GLY A 59 0.07 -1.73 16.30
CA GLY A 59 1.01 -0.65 16.03
C GLY A 59 1.96 -0.87 14.84
N ARG A 60 1.85 -2.00 14.10
CA ARG A 60 2.71 -2.31 12.95
C ARG A 60 1.93 -2.67 11.68
N GLY A 61 0.62 -2.88 11.78
CA GLY A 61 -0.24 -3.25 10.66
C GLY A 61 -0.19 -4.73 10.31
N LEU A 62 -0.30 -5.03 9.02
CA LEU A 62 -0.35 -6.39 8.47
C LEU A 62 1.06 -6.85 8.12
N ILE A 63 1.61 -7.83 8.83
CA ILE A 63 2.99 -8.29 8.69
C ILE A 63 3.06 -9.61 7.93
N VAL A 64 3.81 -9.61 6.83
CA VAL A 64 4.11 -10.78 6.02
C VAL A 64 5.59 -11.14 6.10
N LYS A 65 5.91 -12.43 6.04
CA LYS A 65 7.29 -12.91 5.92
C LYS A 65 7.77 -12.75 4.49
N THR A 66 8.94 -12.14 4.33
CA THR A 66 9.50 -11.75 3.03
C THR A 66 10.95 -12.20 2.91
N TRP A 67 11.34 -12.63 1.72
CA TRP A 67 12.73 -12.96 1.38
C TRP A 67 13.20 -12.02 0.27
N ILE A 68 14.37 -11.45 0.49
CA ILE A 68 15.05 -10.56 -0.43
C ILE A 68 16.31 -11.28 -0.92
N ASN A 69 16.47 -11.46 -2.23
CA ASN A 69 17.61 -12.17 -2.81
C ASN A 69 17.85 -13.56 -2.17
N SER A 70 16.75 -14.26 -1.82
CA SER A 70 16.75 -15.55 -1.11
C SER A 70 17.23 -15.49 0.34
N VAL A 71 17.47 -14.32 0.93
CA VAL A 71 17.81 -14.09 2.34
C VAL A 71 16.54 -13.68 3.11
N GLY A 72 16.39 -14.13 4.34
CA GLY A 72 15.23 -13.89 5.20
C GLY A 72 14.91 -15.10 6.08
N PRO A 73 13.73 -15.16 6.75
CA PRO A 73 12.56 -14.28 6.53
C PRO A 73 12.65 -12.95 7.27
N PHE A 74 12.35 -11.88 6.57
CA PHE A 74 12.19 -10.54 7.11
C PHE A 74 10.71 -10.22 7.41
N ASN A 75 10.45 -9.25 8.29
CA ASN A 75 9.10 -8.78 8.63
C ASN A 75 8.75 -7.53 7.84
N PHE A 76 7.86 -7.65 6.86
CA PHE A 76 7.41 -6.51 6.06
C PHE A 76 5.98 -6.15 6.38
N ALA A 77 5.70 -4.86 6.53
CA ALA A 77 4.34 -4.36 6.59
C ALA A 77 3.73 -4.32 5.18
N ILE A 78 2.51 -4.82 5.02
CA ILE A 78 1.74 -4.69 3.78
C ILE A 78 1.06 -3.34 3.80
N ASP A 79 1.41 -2.46 2.85
CA ASP A 79 0.96 -1.09 2.84
C ASP A 79 0.56 -0.63 1.43
N THR A 80 -0.75 -0.52 1.21
CA THR A 80 -1.31 -0.05 -0.06
C THR A 80 -1.12 1.45 -0.29
N GLY A 81 -0.86 2.21 0.77
CA GLY A 81 -0.59 3.65 0.74
C GLY A 81 0.87 4.00 0.46
N ALA A 82 1.78 3.03 0.48
CA ALA A 82 3.22 3.27 0.45
C ALA A 82 3.73 3.92 -0.85
N GLY A 83 3.23 3.48 -2.01
CA GLY A 83 3.67 3.97 -3.33
C GLY A 83 5.05 3.49 -3.76
N ALA A 84 5.79 2.78 -2.91
CA ALA A 84 7.02 2.05 -3.20
C ALA A 84 7.33 1.00 -2.14
N THR A 85 8.03 -0.07 -2.52
CA THR A 85 8.56 -1.05 -1.56
C THR A 85 9.82 -0.51 -0.90
N LEU A 86 9.88 -0.56 0.43
CA LEU A 86 10.96 -0.01 1.24
C LEU A 86 11.74 -1.09 1.96
N LEU A 87 13.05 -0.91 2.08
CA LEU A 87 13.96 -1.74 2.85
C LEU A 87 14.68 -0.93 3.92
N SER A 88 14.89 -1.53 5.08
CA SER A 88 15.85 -1.00 6.03
C SER A 88 17.29 -1.17 5.52
N PRO A 89 18.25 -0.34 5.96
CA PRO A 89 19.66 -0.51 5.61
C PRO A 89 20.21 -1.88 6.00
N GLY A 90 19.78 -2.43 7.16
CA GLY A 90 20.21 -3.75 7.62
C GLY A 90 19.77 -4.86 6.66
N VAL A 91 18.52 -4.84 6.18
CA VAL A 91 18.04 -5.81 5.16
C VAL A 91 18.81 -5.66 3.86
N ALA A 92 19.06 -4.42 3.42
CA ALA A 92 19.80 -4.18 2.19
C ALA A 92 21.23 -4.74 2.25
N GLU A 93 21.89 -4.61 3.39
CA GLU A 93 23.23 -5.14 3.64
C GLU A 93 23.22 -6.67 3.71
N GLU A 94 22.37 -7.26 4.56
CA GLU A 94 22.26 -8.70 4.78
C GLU A 94 21.90 -9.46 3.50
N ALA A 95 20.93 -8.94 2.73
CA ALA A 95 20.50 -9.51 1.47
C ALA A 95 21.35 -9.08 0.26
N ARG A 96 22.45 -8.37 0.48
CA ARG A 96 23.37 -7.90 -0.57
C ARG A 96 22.64 -7.21 -1.72
N VAL A 97 21.75 -6.29 -1.37
CA VAL A 97 20.98 -5.53 -2.34
C VAL A 97 21.87 -4.53 -3.06
N THR A 98 21.75 -4.46 -4.38
CA THR A 98 22.55 -3.52 -5.18
C THR A 98 21.95 -2.12 -5.09
N ILE A 99 22.60 -1.23 -4.37
CA ILE A 99 22.24 0.19 -4.32
C ILE A 99 22.73 0.87 -5.58
N LYS A 100 21.84 1.58 -6.27
CA LYS A 100 22.19 2.30 -7.49
C LYS A 100 22.99 3.55 -7.15
N ASN A 101 24.09 3.75 -7.89
CA ASN A 101 24.83 5.00 -7.82
C ASN A 101 23.98 6.12 -8.42
N GLY A 102 23.61 7.11 -7.62
CA GLY A 102 22.79 8.23 -8.04
C GLY A 102 22.57 9.20 -6.88
N ARG A 103 21.91 10.31 -7.19
CA ARG A 103 21.46 11.24 -6.16
C ARG A 103 20.38 10.53 -5.31
N ALA A 104 20.50 10.63 -4.00
CA ALA A 104 19.46 10.16 -3.12
C ALA A 104 18.16 10.90 -3.40
N ASP A 105 17.08 10.16 -3.57
CA ASP A 105 15.73 10.71 -3.62
C ASP A 105 15.27 11.09 -2.22
N SER A 106 14.22 11.85 -2.14
CA SER A 106 13.59 12.22 -0.88
C SER A 106 12.16 11.71 -0.87
N ILE A 107 11.82 10.94 0.14
CA ILE A 107 10.45 10.54 0.41
C ILE A 107 9.92 11.26 1.63
N ALA A 108 8.62 11.50 1.66
CA ALA A 108 7.96 12.12 2.80
C ALA A 108 6.83 11.23 3.31
N GLY A 109 6.64 11.23 4.62
CA GLY A 109 5.45 10.69 5.26
C GLY A 109 4.28 11.68 5.24
N LEU A 110 3.19 11.34 5.92
CA LEU A 110 2.00 12.19 6.03
C LEU A 110 2.28 13.54 6.70
N SER A 111 3.26 13.61 7.59
CA SER A 111 3.73 14.84 8.23
C SER A 111 4.46 15.80 7.28
N GLY A 112 4.85 15.34 6.09
CA GLY A 112 5.76 16.08 5.20
C GLY A 112 7.22 16.01 5.62
N THR A 113 7.55 15.33 6.72
CA THR A 113 8.95 15.11 7.11
C THR A 113 9.64 14.24 6.07
N ARG A 114 10.75 14.75 5.53
CA ARG A 114 11.49 14.11 4.44
C ARG A 114 12.65 13.29 4.95
N VAL A 115 12.82 12.11 4.38
CA VAL A 115 14.00 11.27 4.60
C VAL A 115 14.66 10.95 3.29
N SER A 116 15.97 10.78 3.36
CA SER A 116 16.76 10.34 2.22
C SER A 116 16.45 8.90 1.89
N ALA A 117 16.20 8.62 0.62
CA ALA A 117 15.96 7.29 0.08
C ALA A 117 16.97 7.01 -1.03
N ARG A 118 17.49 5.80 -1.07
CA ARG A 118 18.42 5.37 -2.12
C ARG A 118 17.78 4.30 -2.97
N ASP A 119 17.75 4.50 -4.26
CA ASP A 119 17.31 3.49 -5.21
C ASP A 119 18.17 2.23 -5.12
N ALA A 120 17.52 1.08 -5.13
CA ALA A 120 18.18 -0.21 -5.14
C ALA A 120 17.48 -1.19 -6.07
N SER A 121 18.19 -2.25 -6.45
CA SER A 121 17.68 -3.31 -7.31
C SER A 121 17.74 -4.65 -6.60
N LEU A 122 16.66 -5.41 -6.70
CA LEU A 122 16.57 -6.77 -6.21
C LEU A 122 16.81 -7.79 -7.33
N GLN A 123 17.42 -8.92 -6.99
CA GLN A 123 17.46 -10.10 -7.86
C GLN A 123 16.16 -10.89 -7.74
N SER A 124 15.61 -11.00 -6.53
CA SER A 124 14.35 -11.66 -6.24
C SER A 124 13.67 -11.08 -5.01
N LEU A 125 12.33 -11.15 -5.02
CA LEU A 125 11.44 -10.83 -3.92
C LEU A 125 10.46 -11.99 -3.77
N ALA A 126 10.37 -12.60 -2.59
CA ALA A 126 9.44 -13.68 -2.31
C ALA A 126 8.70 -13.45 -1.00
N ILE A 127 7.49 -13.98 -0.87
CA ILE A 127 6.65 -13.83 0.33
C ILE A 127 6.11 -15.17 0.82
N GLY A 128 5.91 -15.30 2.14
CA GLY A 128 5.38 -16.51 2.79
C GLY A 128 6.40 -17.63 2.87
N ASP A 129 7.06 -17.93 1.76
CA ASP A 129 8.22 -18.82 1.70
C ASP A 129 9.24 -18.34 0.65
N ARG A 130 10.44 -18.90 0.71
CA ARG A 130 11.60 -18.47 -0.08
C ARG A 130 11.45 -18.68 -1.59
N GLU A 131 10.56 -19.57 -2.02
CA GLU A 131 10.38 -19.95 -3.43
C GLU A 131 9.11 -19.36 -4.04
N ASN A 132 8.31 -18.64 -3.23
CA ASN A 132 7.09 -17.99 -3.67
C ASN A 132 7.38 -16.57 -4.19
N TYR A 133 7.99 -16.54 -5.37
CA TYR A 133 8.47 -15.28 -5.98
C TYR A 133 7.34 -14.39 -6.46
N LEU A 134 7.48 -13.09 -6.19
CA LEU A 134 6.66 -12.06 -6.78
C LEU A 134 7.16 -11.70 -8.19
N PRO A 135 6.26 -11.32 -9.12
CA PRO A 135 6.62 -11.08 -10.51
C PRO A 135 7.51 -9.86 -10.71
N ALA A 136 7.31 -8.82 -9.90
CA ALA A 136 8.06 -7.60 -10.06
C ALA A 136 9.49 -7.74 -9.51
N LYS A 137 10.46 -7.63 -10.42
CA LYS A 137 11.87 -7.39 -10.09
C LYS A 137 12.04 -5.86 -9.99
N GLY A 138 11.44 -5.26 -8.92
CA GLY A 138 11.27 -3.82 -8.86
C GLY A 138 12.51 -3.05 -8.42
N THR A 139 12.47 -1.78 -8.67
CA THR A 139 13.25 -0.80 -7.92
C THR A 139 12.63 -0.69 -6.54
N VAL A 140 13.46 -0.85 -5.52
CA VAL A 140 13.07 -0.62 -4.12
C VAL A 140 13.84 0.56 -3.57
N LEU A 141 13.35 1.14 -2.50
CA LEU A 141 14.01 2.24 -1.82
C LEU A 141 14.61 1.76 -0.50
N VAL A 142 15.87 2.08 -0.27
CA VAL A 142 16.54 1.86 1.01
C VAL A 142 16.45 3.13 1.81
N ILE A 143 15.82 3.07 2.99
CA ILE A 143 15.58 4.22 3.86
C ILE A 143 15.98 3.93 5.30
N SER A 144 16.47 4.95 6.00
CA SER A 144 16.63 4.92 7.46
C SER A 144 15.33 5.37 8.13
N GLY A 145 15.05 4.81 9.30
CA GLY A 145 13.93 5.31 10.12
C GLY A 145 12.57 4.66 9.85
N LEU A 146 12.56 3.42 9.35
CA LEU A 146 11.34 2.62 9.37
C LEU A 146 10.82 2.49 10.80
N PRO A 147 9.48 2.53 11.01
CA PRO A 147 8.91 2.43 12.34
C PRO A 147 9.22 1.10 13.02
N GLY A 148 9.62 1.18 14.31
CA GLY A 148 9.86 0.02 15.13
C GLY A 148 11.01 -0.85 14.64
N ASP A 149 10.75 -2.14 14.64
CA ASP A 149 11.63 -3.21 14.17
C ASP A 149 11.10 -3.82 12.85
N LEU A 150 10.49 -2.98 12.00
CA LEU A 150 10.16 -3.38 10.64
C LEU A 150 11.43 -3.47 9.80
N ASP A 151 11.57 -4.61 9.14
CA ASP A 151 12.64 -4.85 8.18
C ASP A 151 12.37 -4.14 6.85
N GLY A 152 11.08 -3.93 6.53
CA GLY A 152 10.65 -3.26 5.32
C GLY A 152 9.15 -3.01 5.25
N VAL A 153 8.76 -2.41 4.13
CA VAL A 153 7.37 -2.18 3.73
C VAL A 153 7.18 -2.71 2.33
N LEU A 154 6.16 -3.53 2.15
CA LEU A 154 5.75 -4.07 0.87
C LEU A 154 4.63 -3.20 0.29
N ASP A 155 4.89 -2.51 -0.81
CA ASP A 155 3.83 -1.97 -1.66
C ASP A 155 3.28 -3.09 -2.55
N PRO A 156 2.08 -3.62 -2.28
CA PRO A 156 1.55 -4.73 -3.04
C PRO A 156 1.27 -4.36 -4.50
N THR A 157 0.92 -3.10 -4.78
CA THR A 157 0.66 -2.64 -6.15
C THR A 157 1.89 -2.74 -7.04
N GLU A 158 3.06 -2.42 -6.49
CA GLU A 158 4.31 -2.56 -7.21
C GLU A 158 4.78 -4.02 -7.22
N ALA A 159 4.78 -4.67 -6.07
CA ALA A 159 5.36 -5.99 -5.89
C ALA A 159 4.66 -7.08 -6.71
N PHE A 160 3.34 -7.01 -6.86
CA PHE A 160 2.56 -7.96 -7.67
C PHE A 160 2.44 -7.58 -9.14
N SER A 161 2.84 -6.36 -9.55
CA SER A 161 2.70 -5.91 -10.95
C SER A 161 3.32 -6.91 -11.94
N PRO A 162 2.62 -7.29 -13.03
CA PRO A 162 1.35 -6.76 -13.56
C PRO A 162 0.09 -7.47 -13.04
N LEU A 163 0.20 -8.37 -12.08
CA LEU A 163 -0.93 -9.06 -11.46
C LEU A 163 -1.79 -8.11 -10.62
N GLY A 164 -3.03 -8.51 -10.40
CA GLY A 164 -3.86 -8.01 -9.33
C GLY A 164 -3.56 -8.74 -8.01
N TYR A 165 -4.04 -8.17 -6.91
CA TYR A 165 -3.83 -8.76 -5.58
C TYR A 165 -5.09 -8.62 -4.71
N VAL A 166 -5.15 -9.49 -3.71
CA VAL A 166 -6.24 -9.53 -2.74
C VAL A 166 -5.66 -9.48 -1.34
N ILE A 167 -6.17 -8.59 -0.52
CA ILE A 167 -5.92 -8.54 0.93
C ILE A 167 -7.22 -8.94 1.61
N ASP A 168 -7.32 -10.18 2.05
CA ASP A 168 -8.43 -10.67 2.85
C ASP A 168 -8.11 -10.45 4.33
N VAL A 169 -8.57 -9.31 4.88
CA VAL A 169 -8.20 -8.94 6.25
C VAL A 169 -8.80 -9.90 7.27
N PRO A 170 -10.10 -10.31 7.16
CA PRO A 170 -10.68 -11.30 8.04
C PRO A 170 -9.99 -12.66 8.04
N GLN A 171 -9.60 -13.16 6.85
CA GLN A 171 -8.92 -14.46 6.71
C GLN A 171 -7.40 -14.33 6.93
N ARG A 172 -6.88 -13.10 7.02
CA ARG A 172 -5.45 -12.80 7.11
C ARG A 172 -4.64 -13.36 5.96
N GLU A 173 -5.19 -13.31 4.76
CA GLU A 173 -4.59 -13.89 3.56
C GLU A 173 -4.26 -12.79 2.54
N LEU A 174 -3.06 -12.89 1.95
CA LEU A 174 -2.61 -12.10 0.82
C LEU A 174 -2.44 -13.04 -0.37
N SER A 175 -3.13 -12.76 -1.46
CA SER A 175 -3.08 -13.57 -2.68
C SER A 175 -3.01 -12.70 -3.94
N ALA A 176 -2.70 -13.32 -5.06
CA ALA A 176 -2.66 -12.68 -6.35
C ALA A 176 -3.63 -13.33 -7.34
N PHE A 177 -3.95 -12.61 -8.41
CA PHE A 177 -4.71 -13.11 -9.54
C PHE A 177 -4.24 -12.45 -10.83
N ASP A 178 -4.51 -13.10 -11.95
CA ASP A 178 -4.26 -12.51 -13.27
C ASP A 178 -5.48 -11.70 -13.72
N PRO A 179 -5.38 -10.36 -13.82
CA PRO A 179 -6.49 -9.52 -14.25
C PRO A 179 -6.94 -9.77 -15.69
N LEU A 180 -6.09 -10.39 -16.52
CA LEU A 180 -6.45 -10.68 -17.91
C LEU A 180 -7.38 -11.90 -18.00
N THR A 181 -7.25 -12.85 -17.08
CA THR A 181 -8.07 -14.07 -17.04
C THR A 181 -9.22 -13.99 -16.05
N ALA A 182 -9.07 -13.23 -14.97
CA ALA A 182 -10.05 -13.05 -13.90
C ALA A 182 -10.25 -11.56 -13.52
N PRO A 183 -10.65 -10.68 -14.47
CA PRO A 183 -10.79 -9.27 -14.21
C PRO A 183 -11.87 -8.97 -13.17
N ILE A 184 -11.70 -7.84 -12.46
CA ILE A 184 -12.84 -7.21 -11.77
C ILE A 184 -13.70 -6.52 -12.82
N ARG A 185 -15.03 -6.63 -12.67
CA ARG A 185 -15.97 -5.98 -13.58
C ARG A 185 -16.92 -5.08 -12.82
N MET A 186 -17.11 -3.86 -13.30
CA MET A 186 -17.94 -2.85 -12.64
C MET A 186 -19.40 -3.29 -12.47
N ASN A 187 -19.91 -4.13 -13.36
CA ASN A 187 -21.28 -4.66 -13.31
C ASN A 187 -21.43 -5.91 -12.44
N GLU A 188 -20.34 -6.45 -11.91
CA GLU A 188 -20.35 -7.62 -11.01
C GLU A 188 -20.16 -7.16 -9.56
N GLN A 189 -21.22 -6.57 -8.98
CA GLN A 189 -21.17 -6.07 -7.62
C GLN A 189 -21.27 -7.23 -6.61
N PRO A 190 -20.42 -7.27 -5.56
CA PRO A 190 -20.57 -8.24 -4.49
C PRO A 190 -21.87 -7.99 -3.69
N ALA A 191 -22.47 -9.04 -3.17
CA ALA A 191 -23.75 -8.98 -2.45
C ALA A 191 -23.72 -7.99 -1.26
N GLU A 192 -22.60 -7.94 -0.56
CA GLU A 192 -22.34 -7.00 0.55
C GLU A 192 -21.02 -6.30 0.29
N GLY A 193 -21.03 -5.24 -0.54
CA GLY A 193 -19.84 -4.53 -0.90
C GLY A 193 -20.02 -3.60 -2.09
N ALA A 194 -18.91 -3.25 -2.74
CA ALA A 194 -18.92 -2.46 -3.96
C ALA A 194 -17.71 -2.78 -4.85
N VAL A 195 -17.91 -2.68 -6.15
CA VAL A 195 -16.82 -2.48 -7.12
C VAL A 195 -16.77 -0.99 -7.45
N VAL A 196 -15.62 -0.39 -7.29
CA VAL A 196 -15.42 1.05 -7.47
C VAL A 196 -14.20 1.35 -8.34
N THR A 197 -14.18 2.54 -8.94
CA THR A 197 -13.06 2.99 -9.74
C THR A 197 -11.85 3.30 -8.86
N TRP A 198 -10.71 2.75 -9.23
CA TRP A 198 -9.41 3.13 -8.71
C TRP A 198 -8.96 4.44 -9.35
N LEU A 199 -9.07 5.53 -8.61
CA LEU A 199 -8.65 6.84 -9.06
C LEU A 199 -7.13 6.96 -9.02
N ARG A 200 -6.55 7.45 -10.09
CA ARG A 200 -5.11 7.72 -10.15
C ARG A 200 -4.77 9.11 -9.60
N GLU A 201 -3.64 9.21 -8.95
CA GLU A 201 -3.03 10.47 -8.57
C GLU A 201 -1.76 10.69 -9.42
N GLY A 202 -1.89 11.45 -10.48
CA GLY A 202 -0.81 11.67 -11.43
C GLY A 202 -0.29 10.34 -12.01
N ARG A 203 1.00 10.07 -11.81
CA ARG A 203 1.66 8.80 -12.19
C ARG A 203 1.69 7.78 -11.04
N GLY A 204 1.16 8.14 -9.88
CA GLY A 204 1.13 7.29 -8.69
C GLY A 204 0.23 6.06 -8.89
N ARG A 205 0.54 5.00 -8.16
CA ARG A 205 -0.19 3.72 -8.20
C ARG A 205 -1.03 3.49 -6.95
N ARG A 206 -1.07 4.48 -6.04
CA ARG A 206 -1.82 4.36 -4.79
C ARG A 206 -3.33 4.25 -5.04
N PRO A 207 -4.05 3.41 -4.29
CA PRO A 207 -5.48 3.15 -4.52
C PRO A 207 -6.36 4.23 -3.88
N PHE A 208 -6.76 5.23 -4.68
CA PHE A 208 -7.74 6.22 -4.28
C PHE A 208 -9.14 5.84 -4.74
N VAL A 209 -10.13 6.17 -3.94
CA VAL A 209 -11.56 6.04 -4.24
C VAL A 209 -12.26 7.37 -4.01
N MET A 210 -13.45 7.54 -4.62
CA MET A 210 -14.32 8.69 -4.38
C MET A 210 -15.29 8.36 -3.26
N LEU A 211 -15.40 9.23 -2.27
CA LEU A 211 -16.44 9.19 -1.25
C LEU A 211 -17.70 9.91 -1.72
N ASP A 212 -18.82 9.64 -1.08
CA ASP A 212 -20.13 10.27 -1.36
C ASP A 212 -20.16 11.79 -1.18
N ASN A 213 -19.30 12.31 -0.31
CA ASN A 213 -19.13 13.77 -0.10
C ASN A 213 -18.23 14.46 -1.14
N GLY A 214 -17.71 13.71 -2.13
CA GLY A 214 -16.82 14.22 -3.17
C GLY A 214 -15.34 14.23 -2.80
N ASP A 215 -14.96 13.85 -1.58
CA ASP A 215 -13.56 13.71 -1.19
C ASP A 215 -12.93 12.47 -1.81
N ARG A 216 -11.63 12.55 -2.09
CA ARG A 216 -10.81 11.41 -2.49
C ARG A 216 -10.15 10.80 -1.27
N ALA A 217 -10.43 9.52 -1.04
CA ALA A 217 -9.81 8.77 0.06
C ALA A 217 -8.80 7.75 -0.47
N LEU A 218 -7.65 7.67 0.19
CA LEU A 218 -6.65 6.62 -0.02
C LEU A 218 -7.04 5.40 0.79
N ILE A 219 -7.14 4.24 0.16
CA ILE A 219 -7.25 2.94 0.85
C ILE A 219 -5.85 2.57 1.34
N ASP A 220 -5.66 2.62 2.66
CA ASP A 220 -4.34 2.57 3.28
C ASP A 220 -4.27 1.49 4.37
N THR A 221 -3.76 0.30 4.01
CA THR A 221 -3.57 -0.80 4.97
C THR A 221 -2.38 -0.59 5.90
N GLY A 222 -1.49 0.34 5.60
CA GLY A 222 -0.38 0.76 6.47
C GLY A 222 -0.84 1.68 7.60
N SER A 223 -1.99 2.32 7.47
CA SER A 223 -2.56 3.20 8.49
C SER A 223 -3.41 2.44 9.50
N SER A 224 -3.12 2.59 10.78
CA SER A 224 -3.95 2.01 11.87
C SER A 224 -5.22 2.82 12.18
N LEU A 225 -5.41 3.99 11.55
CA LEU A 225 -6.59 4.84 11.73
C LEU A 225 -7.84 4.21 11.10
N GLY A 226 -9.02 4.73 11.41
CA GLY A 226 -10.25 4.41 10.71
C GLY A 226 -10.42 5.33 9.50
N LEU A 227 -11.16 6.41 9.66
CA LEU A 227 -11.24 7.51 8.72
C LEU A 227 -10.38 8.66 9.27
N ALA A 228 -9.35 9.06 8.54
CA ALA A 228 -8.52 10.19 8.92
C ALA A 228 -8.78 11.37 7.99
N ILE A 229 -9.22 12.48 8.59
CA ILE A 229 -9.60 13.71 7.88
C ILE A 229 -8.70 14.82 8.40
N ARG A 230 -8.25 15.71 7.52
CA ARG A 230 -7.47 16.88 7.94
C ARG A 230 -8.28 17.75 8.89
N ASP A 231 -7.68 18.14 10.02
CA ASP A 231 -8.29 19.09 10.96
C ASP A 231 -8.42 20.47 10.28
N PRO A 232 -9.63 21.02 10.13
CA PRO A 232 -9.82 22.34 9.54
C PRO A 232 -9.33 23.50 10.46
N GLY A 233 -8.70 23.18 11.59
CA GLY A 233 -8.19 24.18 12.52
C GLY A 233 -9.19 24.58 13.60
N SER A 234 -10.06 23.66 14.03
CA SER A 234 -10.98 23.93 15.13
C SER A 234 -10.23 24.22 16.43
N ASN A 235 -10.56 25.32 17.09
CA ASN A 235 -10.01 25.71 18.41
C ASN A 235 -10.48 24.82 19.57
N ASP A 236 -11.11 23.70 19.29
CA ASP A 236 -11.66 22.83 20.33
C ASP A 236 -10.55 21.98 20.98
N ARG A 237 -9.82 22.59 21.92
CA ARG A 237 -8.69 22.03 22.65
C ARG A 237 -9.08 21.02 23.74
N LYS A 238 -10.36 20.67 23.87
CA LYS A 238 -10.86 19.87 25.02
C LYS A 238 -10.57 18.38 24.91
N VAL A 239 -10.28 17.87 23.72
CA VAL A 239 -9.98 16.43 23.53
C VAL A 239 -8.48 16.22 23.42
N PRO A 240 -7.89 15.33 24.23
CA PRO A 240 -6.46 15.02 24.14
C PRO A 240 -6.09 14.52 22.74
N ALA A 241 -5.06 15.09 22.15
CA ALA A 241 -4.48 14.60 20.91
C ALA A 241 -3.46 13.50 21.20
N SER A 242 -3.43 12.49 20.35
CA SER A 242 -2.40 11.45 20.35
C SER A 242 -1.39 11.74 19.25
N ALA A 243 -0.12 11.52 19.54
CA ALA A 243 0.94 11.62 18.54
C ALA A 243 1.09 10.29 17.79
N VAL A 244 1.18 10.39 16.48
CA VAL A 244 1.40 9.26 15.58
C VAL A 244 2.66 9.54 14.77
N ARG A 245 3.55 8.56 14.68
CA ARG A 245 4.76 8.66 13.85
C ARG A 245 4.50 8.10 12.47
N ASP A 246 5.04 8.76 11.46
CA ASP A 246 5.08 8.30 10.08
C ASP A 246 6.49 7.84 9.68
N VAL A 247 6.63 7.48 8.42
CA VAL A 247 7.92 7.20 7.80
C VAL A 247 8.83 8.41 7.91
N GLY A 248 10.07 8.16 8.29
CA GLY A 248 11.05 9.22 8.49
C GLY A 248 11.02 9.86 9.87
N GLY A 249 10.16 9.36 10.76
CA GLY A 249 10.09 9.80 12.15
C GLY A 249 9.34 11.11 12.36
N GLY A 250 8.67 11.62 11.32
CA GLY A 250 7.75 12.73 11.44
C GLY A 250 6.59 12.40 12.38
N GLN A 251 5.99 13.43 12.96
CA GLN A 251 4.86 13.27 13.87
C GLN A 251 3.65 14.06 13.39
N ILE A 252 2.50 13.41 13.43
CA ILE A 252 1.19 14.04 13.27
C ILE A 252 0.42 13.92 14.57
N SER A 253 -0.46 14.86 14.82
CA SER A 253 -1.40 14.79 15.95
C SER A 253 -2.74 14.28 15.46
N THR A 254 -3.33 13.35 16.19
CA THR A 254 -4.66 12.81 15.90
C THR A 254 -5.60 13.09 17.05
N ARG A 255 -6.82 13.51 16.74
CA ARG A 255 -7.87 13.75 17.72
C ARG A 255 -9.11 12.97 17.31
N ARG A 256 -9.52 12.00 18.15
CA ARG A 256 -10.74 11.24 17.93
C ARG A 256 -11.96 12.13 18.02
N VAL A 257 -12.85 11.99 17.03
CA VAL A 257 -14.15 12.67 16.99
C VAL A 257 -15.29 11.65 16.93
N ALA A 258 -16.52 12.14 16.76
CA ALA A 258 -17.66 11.24 16.54
C ALA A 258 -17.44 10.34 15.33
N ALA A 259 -17.88 9.09 15.43
CA ALA A 259 -17.74 8.15 14.33
C ALA A 259 -18.55 8.61 13.12
N SER A 260 -17.98 8.46 11.94
CA SER A 260 -18.57 8.85 10.68
C SER A 260 -19.32 7.73 9.97
N THR A 261 -20.21 8.11 9.08
CA THR A 261 -20.79 7.26 8.06
C THR A 261 -20.36 7.84 6.71
N ILE A 262 -19.83 7.00 5.82
CA ILE A 262 -19.44 7.38 4.46
C ILE A 262 -19.92 6.33 3.48
N ALA A 263 -20.12 6.70 2.22
CA ALA A 263 -20.37 5.74 1.17
C ALA A 263 -19.24 5.74 0.12
N ILE A 264 -18.96 4.56 -0.43
CA ILE A 264 -17.99 4.32 -1.50
C ILE A 264 -18.72 3.49 -2.55
N GLY A 265 -19.18 4.11 -3.62
CA GLY A 265 -20.10 3.46 -4.57
C GLY A 265 -21.37 2.99 -3.86
N ALA A 266 -21.72 1.71 -4.00
CA ALA A 266 -22.89 1.12 -3.35
C ALA A 266 -22.67 0.75 -1.88
N LEU A 267 -21.43 0.73 -1.40
CA LEU A 267 -21.09 0.32 -0.04
C LEU A 267 -21.20 1.49 0.94
N THR A 268 -22.03 1.35 1.98
CA THR A 268 -22.10 2.29 3.09
C THR A 268 -21.36 1.76 4.31
N LEU A 269 -20.30 2.44 4.70
CA LEU A 269 -19.54 2.18 5.91
C LEU A 269 -20.11 3.00 7.07
N ARG A 270 -20.55 2.34 8.12
CA ARG A 270 -21.18 2.99 9.27
C ARG A 270 -20.31 2.90 10.52
N ARG A 271 -20.39 3.93 11.37
CA ARG A 271 -19.68 3.99 12.67
C ARG A 271 -18.17 3.82 12.54
N ILE A 272 -17.59 4.39 11.49
CA ILE A 272 -16.15 4.35 11.31
C ILE A 272 -15.49 5.26 12.36
N PRO A 273 -14.57 4.73 13.18
CA PRO A 273 -13.76 5.56 14.07
C PRO A 273 -13.07 6.65 13.27
N THR A 274 -13.33 7.92 13.60
CA THR A 274 -12.85 9.06 12.81
C THR A 274 -11.87 9.89 13.63
N ASP A 275 -10.74 10.20 13.02
CA ASP A 275 -9.69 11.03 13.62
C ASP A 275 -9.48 12.28 12.77
N LEU A 276 -9.49 13.44 13.41
CA LEU A 276 -8.99 14.66 12.82
C LEU A 276 -7.46 14.68 12.95
N VAL A 277 -6.79 14.93 11.84
CA VAL A 277 -5.33 14.86 11.75
C VAL A 277 -4.77 16.26 11.50
N SER A 278 -3.82 16.67 12.32
CA SER A 278 -3.10 17.95 12.19
C SER A 278 -1.59 17.71 12.14
N GLY A 279 -0.84 18.70 11.65
CA GLY A 279 0.59 18.57 11.40
C GLY A 279 0.91 17.76 10.13
N THR A 280 -0.06 17.66 9.21
CA THR A 280 0.12 17.01 7.92
C THR A 280 0.59 17.98 6.85
N GLU A 281 1.25 17.46 5.81
CA GLU A 281 1.60 18.24 4.62
C GLU A 281 0.34 18.82 3.96
N ALA A 282 0.49 20.00 3.31
CA ALA A 282 -0.60 20.60 2.54
C ALA A 282 -1.00 19.66 1.40
N GLY A 283 -2.30 19.36 1.28
CA GLY A 283 -2.80 18.41 0.28
C GLY A 283 -2.74 16.93 0.69
N ALA A 284 -2.41 16.63 1.96
CA ALA A 284 -2.53 15.26 2.47
C ALA A 284 -3.95 14.72 2.23
N PRO A 285 -4.09 13.49 1.72
CA PRO A 285 -5.39 12.92 1.38
C PRO A 285 -6.18 12.53 2.63
N VAL A 286 -7.49 12.37 2.46
CA VAL A 286 -8.29 11.58 3.40
C VAL A 286 -7.79 10.15 3.38
N LEU A 287 -7.65 9.51 4.56
CA LEU A 287 -7.24 8.11 4.64
C LEU A 287 -8.40 7.25 5.12
N LEU A 288 -8.58 6.13 4.44
CA LEU A 288 -9.40 5.02 4.90
C LEU A 288 -8.44 3.89 5.32
N GLY A 289 -8.18 3.83 6.63
CA GLY A 289 -7.14 2.99 7.20
C GLY A 289 -7.63 1.64 7.67
N LEU A 290 -6.71 0.83 8.17
CA LEU A 290 -6.92 -0.57 8.54
C LEU A 290 -8.08 -0.78 9.52
N THR A 291 -8.29 0.13 10.48
CA THR A 291 -9.42 0.00 11.43
C THR A 291 -10.78 0.02 10.73
N ALA A 292 -10.94 0.77 9.63
CA ALA A 292 -12.16 0.75 8.82
C ALA A 292 -12.19 -0.46 7.87
N LEU A 293 -11.04 -0.93 7.43
CA LEU A 293 -10.89 -1.97 6.41
C LEU A 293 -10.94 -3.40 6.96
N ARG A 294 -10.79 -3.59 8.27
CA ARG A 294 -10.74 -4.92 8.92
C ARG A 294 -11.87 -5.90 8.53
N PRO A 295 -13.13 -5.49 8.34
CA PRO A 295 -14.18 -6.42 8.01
C PRO A 295 -14.17 -6.91 6.56
N PHE A 296 -13.27 -6.35 5.72
CA PHE A 296 -13.37 -6.49 4.28
C PHE A 296 -12.27 -7.35 3.68
N ARG A 297 -12.65 -8.01 2.61
CA ARG A 297 -11.78 -8.52 1.58
C ARG A 297 -11.63 -7.44 0.51
N LEU A 298 -10.40 -7.04 0.24
CA LEU A 298 -10.03 -5.99 -0.70
C LEU A 298 -9.36 -6.63 -1.91
N LYS A 299 -9.95 -6.49 -3.10
CA LYS A 299 -9.35 -7.01 -4.34
C LYS A 299 -9.03 -5.81 -5.24
N PHE A 300 -7.78 -5.76 -5.71
CA PHE A 300 -7.24 -4.64 -6.46
C PHE A 300 -6.84 -5.09 -7.86
N ASP A 301 -7.43 -4.48 -8.88
CA ASP A 301 -7.13 -4.71 -10.30
C ASP A 301 -6.42 -3.48 -10.89
N PRO A 302 -5.09 -3.49 -10.93
CA PRO A 302 -4.32 -2.35 -11.43
C PRO A 302 -4.38 -2.21 -12.95
N VAL A 303 -4.82 -3.24 -13.67
CA VAL A 303 -4.96 -3.23 -15.13
C VAL A 303 -6.24 -2.51 -15.55
N HIS A 304 -7.37 -2.86 -14.93
CA HIS A 304 -8.67 -2.27 -15.24
C HIS A 304 -9.00 -1.06 -14.36
N HIS A 305 -8.13 -0.73 -13.38
CA HIS A 305 -8.35 0.36 -12.42
C HIS A 305 -9.66 0.22 -11.64
N LEU A 306 -9.87 -0.96 -11.09
CA LEU A 306 -11.02 -1.29 -10.27
C LEU A 306 -10.58 -1.84 -8.91
N ILE A 307 -11.40 -1.58 -7.91
CA ILE A 307 -11.24 -2.13 -6.56
C ILE A 307 -12.58 -2.74 -6.16
N GLU A 308 -12.55 -4.00 -5.74
CA GLU A 308 -13.67 -4.65 -5.09
C GLU A 308 -13.47 -4.62 -3.58
N ILE A 309 -14.45 -4.13 -2.86
CA ILE A 309 -14.50 -4.10 -1.40
C ILE A 309 -15.69 -4.96 -1.00
N ALA A 310 -15.46 -6.14 -0.44
CA ALA A 310 -16.52 -7.08 -0.08
C ALA A 310 -16.48 -7.38 1.43
N LEU A 311 -17.63 -7.28 2.08
CA LEU A 311 -17.79 -7.71 3.48
C LEU A 311 -17.68 -9.22 3.54
N MET A 312 -16.77 -9.73 4.36
CA MET A 312 -16.69 -11.16 4.60
C MET A 312 -17.48 -11.52 5.85
N ARG A 313 -18.51 -12.35 5.69
CA ARG A 313 -19.17 -12.94 6.86
C ARG A 313 -18.25 -13.98 7.45
N SER A 314 -18.00 -13.89 8.75
CA SER A 314 -17.34 -15.00 9.46
C SER A 314 -18.17 -16.25 9.21
N PRO A 315 -17.57 -17.39 8.84
CA PRO A 315 -18.29 -18.64 8.84
C PRO A 315 -18.81 -18.89 10.27
N ASN A 316 -20.12 -19.10 10.38
CA ASN A 316 -20.80 -19.45 11.64
C ASN A 316 -20.23 -20.74 12.23
#